data_a5d452aa33bb249c1777eb06c2a66473
#
_entry.id   a5d452aa33bb249c1777eb06c2a66473
#
_cell.length_a   1.000
_cell.length_b   1.000
_cell.length_c   1.000
_cell.angle_alpha   90.00
_cell.angle_beta   90.00
_cell.angle_gamma   90.00
#
_symmetry.space_group_name_H-M   'P 1'
#
loop_
_entity.id
_entity.type
_entity.pdbx_description
1 polymer ?
#
loop_
_entity_poly.entity_id
_entity_poly.type
_entity_poly.pdbx_seq_one_letter_code
_entity_poly.pdbx_strand_id
1 'polypeptide(L)'
;MKKITTLLTAIIGMALMNQVSATHVTVEVPTAGQLSSLVQDVNCDSITISGNLDGNDFWFIREQMPNLVYLNTSKVTVPGNRFPESGLYSKKTLQKIILPDNLETIGNNAFAYCSNLKDVTFPKTLVTIEYHTFYQCDLSEVTLPDKLKDIGDGAFYECYNLKKVNFPEKLANIGNSAFRQCNLSEVAFPDSLKTIGSYAFYKCQQLQKVTFPEKLEVIDNYAFSECFRLLAATLKSKTAPTISDNTFNFTKVFYVPKGTAKAYKDASYWSNLVIIDGDTPKKITVTLTTAGT
;
A
#
# COMPACT_ATOMS: atom_id res chain seq x y z
N MET A 1 -42.99 20.64 -62.50
CA MET A 1 -42.21 21.69 -61.79
C MET A 1 -41.95 21.24 -60.36
N LYS A 2 -40.78 20.66 -60.14
CA LYS A 2 -40.40 20.19 -58.80
C LYS A 2 -39.68 21.33 -58.09
N LYS A 3 -40.22 21.80 -56.97
CA LYS A 3 -39.53 22.72 -56.07
C LYS A 3 -38.45 21.97 -55.33
N ILE A 4 -37.19 22.30 -55.60
CA ILE A 4 -36.07 21.89 -54.77
C ILE A 4 -36.02 22.81 -53.58
N THR A 5 -36.41 22.28 -52.40
CA THR A 5 -36.25 22.98 -51.14
C THR A 5 -34.81 22.67 -50.68
N THR A 6 -33.91 23.63 -50.90
CA THR A 6 -32.57 23.59 -50.34
C THR A 6 -32.65 23.79 -48.85
N LEU A 7 -32.49 22.74 -48.08
CA LEU A 7 -32.39 22.83 -46.64
C LEU A 7 -31.01 23.39 -46.31
N LEU A 8 -30.98 24.64 -45.89
CA LEU A 8 -29.79 25.29 -45.37
C LEU A 8 -29.54 24.70 -43.99
N THR A 9 -28.75 23.67 -43.91
CA THR A 9 -28.23 23.18 -42.63
C THR A 9 -27.22 24.19 -42.13
N ALA A 10 -27.67 25.05 -41.21
CA ALA A 10 -26.78 25.84 -40.40
C ALA A 10 -25.85 24.89 -39.65
N ILE A 11 -24.61 24.88 -40.04
CA ILE A 11 -23.53 24.26 -39.31
C ILE A 11 -23.36 25.14 -38.04
N ILE A 12 -24.15 24.85 -37.03
CA ILE A 12 -23.80 25.23 -35.69
C ILE A 12 -22.58 24.40 -35.38
N GLY A 13 -21.43 25.05 -35.34
CA GLY A 13 -20.21 24.50 -34.79
C GLY A 13 -20.41 24.22 -33.31
N MET A 14 -21.15 23.17 -32.99
CA MET A 14 -20.99 22.50 -31.74
C MET A 14 -19.59 21.92 -31.78
N ALA A 15 -18.69 22.46 -30.98
CA ALA A 15 -17.54 21.74 -30.50
C ALA A 15 -18.10 20.41 -29.98
N LEU A 16 -17.98 19.37 -30.78
CA LEU A 16 -18.05 18.01 -30.33
C LEU A 16 -16.89 17.90 -29.32
N MET A 17 -17.17 18.22 -28.07
CA MET A 17 -16.47 17.57 -26.98
C MET A 17 -16.69 16.09 -27.31
N ASN A 18 -15.68 15.45 -27.87
CA ASN A 18 -15.57 14.01 -27.85
C ASN A 18 -15.64 13.63 -26.38
N GLN A 19 -16.84 13.37 -25.90
CA GLN A 19 -16.99 12.45 -24.78
C GLN A 19 -16.43 11.16 -25.33
N VAL A 20 -15.17 10.88 -25.00
CA VAL A 20 -14.62 9.56 -25.17
C VAL A 20 -15.53 8.68 -24.35
N SER A 21 -16.44 7.97 -25.02
CA SER A 21 -17.30 6.98 -24.39
C SER A 21 -16.34 5.98 -23.77
N ALA A 22 -16.42 5.79 -22.45
CA ALA A 22 -15.62 4.80 -21.75
C ALA A 22 -15.79 3.45 -22.48
N THR A 23 -14.70 2.93 -23.07
CA THR A 23 -14.77 1.69 -23.85
C THR A 23 -14.30 0.54 -22.97
N HIS A 24 -15.22 -0.38 -22.66
CA HIS A 24 -14.89 -1.61 -21.95
C HIS A 24 -14.69 -2.76 -22.94
N VAL A 25 -13.52 -3.39 -22.87
CA VAL A 25 -13.15 -4.55 -23.67
C VAL A 25 -13.10 -5.80 -22.80
N THR A 26 -13.59 -6.93 -23.32
CA THR A 26 -13.46 -8.25 -22.68
C THR A 26 -12.70 -9.16 -23.63
N VAL A 27 -11.64 -9.82 -23.12
CA VAL A 27 -10.78 -10.71 -23.91
C VAL A 27 -10.50 -11.98 -23.13
N GLU A 28 -10.63 -13.12 -23.81
CA GLU A 28 -10.12 -14.41 -23.35
C GLU A 28 -8.81 -14.72 -24.05
N VAL A 29 -7.77 -15.07 -23.27
CA VAL A 29 -6.42 -15.39 -23.76
C VAL A 29 -6.16 -16.88 -23.53
N PRO A 30 -6.40 -17.75 -24.50
CA PRO A 30 -6.24 -19.19 -24.34
C PRO A 30 -4.78 -19.59 -24.08
N THR A 31 -3.85 -18.89 -24.70
CA THR A 31 -2.42 -19.17 -24.61
C THR A 31 -1.67 -17.88 -24.24
N ALA A 32 -0.84 -17.93 -23.22
CA ALA A 32 0.00 -16.82 -22.78
C ALA A 32 0.88 -16.27 -23.93
N GLY A 33 1.10 -14.95 -23.92
CA GLY A 33 1.83 -14.23 -24.97
C GLY A 33 1.00 -13.84 -26.19
N GLN A 34 -0.31 -14.13 -26.22
CA GLN A 34 -1.17 -13.85 -27.36
C GLN A 34 -2.08 -12.63 -27.20
N LEU A 35 -2.06 -11.94 -26.06
CA LEU A 35 -2.97 -10.80 -25.82
C LEU A 35 -2.91 -9.75 -26.92
N SER A 36 -1.73 -9.42 -27.42
CA SER A 36 -1.51 -8.41 -28.45
C SER A 36 -2.24 -8.70 -29.78
N SER A 37 -2.45 -9.98 -30.09
CA SER A 37 -3.17 -10.40 -31.30
C SER A 37 -4.69 -10.44 -31.12
N LEU A 38 -5.17 -10.41 -29.87
CA LEU A 38 -6.58 -10.57 -29.50
C LEU A 38 -7.25 -9.23 -29.17
N VAL A 39 -6.50 -8.25 -28.64
CA VAL A 39 -7.03 -6.92 -28.32
C VAL A 39 -7.17 -6.10 -29.61
N GLN A 40 -8.41 -5.77 -29.98
CA GLN A 40 -8.71 -4.98 -31.18
C GLN A 40 -8.65 -3.47 -30.90
N ASP A 41 -9.04 -3.03 -29.70
CA ASP A 41 -8.99 -1.62 -29.29
C ASP A 41 -7.98 -1.42 -28.17
N VAL A 42 -6.77 -1.03 -28.54
CA VAL A 42 -5.68 -0.72 -27.59
C VAL A 42 -5.89 0.62 -26.88
N ASN A 43 -6.81 1.46 -27.35
CA ASN A 43 -7.13 2.76 -26.76
C ASN A 43 -8.26 2.69 -25.74
N CYS A 44 -8.79 1.49 -25.44
CA CYS A 44 -9.81 1.33 -24.42
C CYS A 44 -9.30 1.82 -23.07
N ASP A 45 -10.20 2.37 -22.27
CA ASP A 45 -9.91 2.83 -20.89
C ASP A 45 -10.11 1.70 -19.85
N SER A 46 -10.79 0.62 -20.25
CA SER A 46 -11.18 -0.46 -19.35
C SER A 46 -11.10 -1.81 -20.07
N ILE A 47 -10.46 -2.79 -19.40
CA ILE A 47 -10.38 -4.16 -19.94
C ILE A 47 -10.57 -5.21 -18.84
N THR A 48 -11.31 -6.25 -19.19
CA THR A 48 -11.40 -7.50 -18.41
C THR A 48 -10.75 -8.62 -19.21
N ILE A 49 -9.78 -9.29 -18.60
CA ILE A 49 -9.03 -10.37 -19.23
C ILE A 49 -9.26 -11.65 -18.45
N SER A 50 -9.41 -12.76 -19.18
CA SER A 50 -9.45 -14.11 -18.64
C SER A 50 -8.46 -15.01 -19.40
N GLY A 51 -8.16 -16.20 -18.83
CA GLY A 51 -7.23 -17.15 -19.44
C GLY A 51 -5.79 -17.00 -18.94
N ASN A 52 -4.81 -17.14 -19.83
CA ASN A 52 -3.41 -17.24 -19.45
C ASN A 52 -2.63 -16.00 -19.89
N LEU A 53 -1.90 -15.38 -18.98
CA LEU A 53 -1.01 -14.26 -19.31
C LEU A 53 0.42 -14.56 -18.84
N ASP A 54 1.40 -14.02 -19.58
CA ASP A 54 2.80 -14.00 -19.19
C ASP A 54 3.40 -12.58 -19.17
N GLY A 55 4.72 -12.47 -19.02
CA GLY A 55 5.40 -11.18 -18.97
C GLY A 55 5.25 -10.35 -20.25
N ASN A 56 5.12 -10.99 -21.43
CA ASN A 56 4.94 -10.28 -22.72
C ASN A 56 3.55 -9.64 -22.80
N ASP A 57 2.54 -10.32 -22.27
CA ASP A 57 1.17 -9.78 -22.23
C ASP A 57 1.09 -8.56 -21.30
N PHE A 58 1.74 -8.62 -20.12
CA PHE A 58 1.82 -7.47 -19.23
C PHE A 58 2.66 -6.33 -19.81
N TRP A 59 3.74 -6.64 -20.53
CA TRP A 59 4.49 -5.65 -21.30
C TRP A 59 3.58 -4.95 -22.34
N PHE A 60 2.78 -5.72 -23.09
CA PHE A 60 1.82 -5.17 -24.05
C PHE A 60 0.80 -4.25 -23.37
N ILE A 61 0.20 -4.66 -22.25
CA ILE A 61 -0.72 -3.83 -21.46
C ILE A 61 -0.02 -2.53 -21.03
N ARG A 62 1.21 -2.63 -20.57
CA ARG A 62 1.98 -1.49 -20.09
C ARG A 62 2.29 -0.49 -21.20
N GLU A 63 2.80 -0.94 -22.33
CA GLU A 63 3.37 -0.09 -23.36
C GLU A 63 2.38 0.27 -24.48
N GLN A 64 1.45 -0.63 -24.81
CA GLN A 64 0.61 -0.48 -25.99
C GLN A 64 -0.85 -0.07 -25.67
N MET A 65 -1.24 0.03 -24.41
CA MET A 65 -2.59 0.45 -23.99
C MET A 65 -2.54 1.80 -23.25
N PRO A 66 -2.33 2.92 -23.98
CA PRO A 66 -1.97 4.22 -23.37
C PRO A 66 -3.08 4.82 -22.51
N ASN A 67 -4.35 4.48 -22.75
CA ASN A 67 -5.49 5.09 -22.06
C ASN A 67 -6.06 4.23 -20.92
N LEU A 68 -5.46 3.06 -20.66
CA LEU A 68 -6.02 2.09 -19.72
C LEU A 68 -6.05 2.64 -18.28
N VAL A 69 -7.27 2.74 -17.74
CA VAL A 69 -7.59 3.23 -16.38
C VAL A 69 -7.98 2.08 -15.45
N TYR A 70 -8.72 1.10 -15.97
CA TYR A 70 -9.21 -0.05 -15.21
C TYR A 70 -8.79 -1.36 -15.85
N LEU A 71 -8.19 -2.23 -15.04
CA LEU A 71 -7.75 -3.56 -15.44
C LEU A 71 -8.33 -4.63 -14.51
N ASN A 72 -9.11 -5.56 -15.06
CA ASN A 72 -9.58 -6.73 -14.32
C ASN A 72 -8.91 -8.00 -14.85
N THR A 73 -8.10 -8.62 -13.99
CA THR A 73 -7.40 -9.89 -14.25
C THR A 73 -7.83 -11.01 -13.29
N SER A 74 -8.97 -10.88 -12.62
CA SER A 74 -9.41 -11.86 -11.61
C SER A 74 -9.44 -13.30 -12.13
N LYS A 75 -9.77 -13.49 -13.41
CA LYS A 75 -9.86 -14.81 -14.07
C LYS A 75 -8.62 -15.15 -14.92
N VAL A 76 -7.51 -14.49 -14.64
CA VAL A 76 -6.22 -14.75 -15.29
C VAL A 76 -5.42 -15.76 -14.47
N THR A 77 -4.70 -16.63 -15.17
CA THR A 77 -3.65 -17.48 -14.61
C THR A 77 -2.29 -16.92 -15.06
N VAL A 78 -1.36 -16.79 -14.12
CA VAL A 78 0.02 -16.37 -14.40
C VAL A 78 1.01 -17.47 -13.98
N PRO A 79 2.17 -17.58 -14.64
CA PRO A 79 3.17 -18.58 -14.30
C PRO A 79 3.57 -18.51 -12.83
N GLY A 80 3.55 -19.68 -12.15
CA GLY A 80 3.95 -19.78 -10.75
C GLY A 80 3.08 -18.97 -9.76
N ASN A 81 1.84 -18.62 -10.12
CA ASN A 81 0.96 -17.77 -9.31
C ASN A 81 1.64 -16.45 -8.88
N ARG A 82 2.53 -15.94 -9.72
CA ARG A 82 3.32 -14.74 -9.44
C ARG A 82 3.05 -13.64 -10.47
N PHE A 83 2.61 -12.48 -10.01
CA PHE A 83 2.53 -11.30 -10.87
C PHE A 83 3.95 -10.89 -11.29
N PRO A 84 4.19 -10.64 -12.60
CA PRO A 84 5.54 -10.47 -13.10
C PRO A 84 6.22 -9.23 -12.52
N GLU A 85 7.54 -9.32 -12.38
CA GLU A 85 8.40 -8.21 -12.04
C GLU A 85 8.24 -7.08 -13.06
N SER A 86 8.10 -5.84 -12.57
CA SER A 86 7.90 -4.65 -13.39
C SER A 86 6.73 -4.75 -14.40
N GLY A 87 5.78 -5.69 -14.17
CA GLY A 87 4.72 -5.99 -15.14
C GLY A 87 3.92 -4.77 -15.59
N LEU A 88 3.55 -3.89 -14.66
CA LEU A 88 2.86 -2.63 -14.94
C LEU A 88 3.63 -1.40 -14.42
N TYR A 89 4.97 -1.53 -14.33
CA TYR A 89 5.85 -0.43 -13.91
C TYR A 89 5.55 0.86 -14.67
N SER A 90 5.36 1.95 -13.94
CA SER A 90 5.09 3.29 -14.51
C SER A 90 3.83 3.39 -15.38
N LYS A 91 2.85 2.48 -15.21
CA LYS A 91 1.55 2.58 -15.87
C LYS A 91 0.72 3.70 -15.22
N LYS A 92 1.06 4.95 -15.54
CA LYS A 92 0.53 6.16 -14.88
C LYS A 92 -0.96 6.37 -15.11
N THR A 93 -1.54 5.82 -16.17
CA THR A 93 -2.98 5.93 -16.44
C THR A 93 -3.81 5.01 -15.57
N LEU A 94 -3.25 3.91 -15.07
CA LEU A 94 -3.96 2.91 -14.29
C LEU A 94 -4.41 3.48 -12.94
N GLN A 95 -5.72 3.42 -12.66
CA GLN A 95 -6.31 3.87 -11.40
C GLN A 95 -6.82 2.71 -10.55
N LYS A 96 -7.25 1.63 -11.20
CA LYS A 96 -7.79 0.46 -10.51
C LYS A 96 -7.36 -0.85 -11.18
N ILE A 97 -7.00 -1.82 -10.33
CA ILE A 97 -6.74 -3.19 -10.77
C ILE A 97 -7.43 -4.22 -9.86
N ILE A 98 -7.95 -5.27 -10.47
CA ILE A 98 -8.33 -6.52 -9.78
C ILE A 98 -7.30 -7.56 -10.17
N LEU A 99 -6.55 -8.04 -9.19
CA LEU A 99 -5.49 -9.03 -9.37
C LEU A 99 -6.05 -10.46 -9.58
N PRO A 100 -5.27 -11.38 -10.18
CA PRO A 100 -5.67 -12.76 -10.36
C PRO A 100 -6.07 -13.46 -9.05
N ASP A 101 -7.20 -14.18 -9.07
CA ASP A 101 -7.78 -14.84 -7.87
C ASP A 101 -6.84 -15.86 -7.22
N ASN A 102 -5.92 -16.47 -7.97
CA ASN A 102 -4.96 -17.49 -7.51
C ASN A 102 -3.55 -16.96 -7.20
N LEU A 103 -3.35 -15.65 -7.25
CA LEU A 103 -2.03 -15.04 -7.09
C LEU A 103 -1.51 -15.24 -5.66
N GLU A 104 -0.25 -15.69 -5.53
CA GLU A 104 0.43 -15.88 -4.25
C GLU A 104 1.52 -14.84 -4.00
N THR A 105 2.11 -14.31 -5.06
CA THR A 105 3.19 -13.31 -4.96
C THR A 105 2.97 -12.17 -5.94
N ILE A 106 3.22 -10.94 -5.50
CA ILE A 106 3.34 -9.78 -6.40
C ILE A 106 4.83 -9.45 -6.51
N GLY A 107 5.36 -9.51 -7.75
CA GLY A 107 6.79 -9.36 -8.04
C GLY A 107 7.36 -7.97 -7.80
N ASN A 108 8.69 -7.90 -7.79
CA ASN A 108 9.42 -6.65 -7.60
C ASN A 108 8.96 -5.56 -8.58
N ASN A 109 8.78 -4.34 -8.08
CA ASN A 109 8.41 -3.15 -8.87
C ASN A 109 7.13 -3.32 -9.73
N ALA A 110 6.28 -4.31 -9.48
CA ALA A 110 5.16 -4.68 -10.36
C ALA A 110 4.27 -3.48 -10.72
N PHE A 111 4.04 -2.56 -9.78
CA PHE A 111 3.24 -1.33 -9.90
C PHE A 111 4.02 -0.07 -9.52
N ALA A 112 5.35 -0.15 -9.39
CA ALA A 112 6.13 1.03 -9.01
C ALA A 112 5.89 2.17 -10.01
N TYR A 113 5.75 3.39 -9.48
CA TYR A 113 5.44 4.61 -10.23
C TYR A 113 4.08 4.62 -10.95
N CYS A 114 3.15 3.73 -10.60
CA CYS A 114 1.75 3.87 -11.02
C CYS A 114 1.07 5.02 -10.25
N SER A 115 1.47 6.25 -10.55
CA SER A 115 1.18 7.45 -9.75
C SER A 115 -0.30 7.83 -9.66
N ASN A 116 -1.18 7.18 -10.41
CA ASN A 116 -2.64 7.35 -10.31
C ASN A 116 -3.36 6.09 -9.78
N LEU A 117 -2.62 5.04 -9.38
CA LEU A 117 -3.22 3.80 -8.88
C LEU A 117 -3.78 4.01 -7.46
N LYS A 118 -5.10 4.00 -7.34
CA LYS A 118 -5.85 4.27 -6.11
C LYS A 118 -6.48 3.05 -5.48
N ASP A 119 -6.80 2.04 -6.30
CA ASP A 119 -7.57 0.88 -5.86
C ASP A 119 -6.94 -0.42 -6.40
N VAL A 120 -6.58 -1.30 -5.47
CA VAL A 120 -6.06 -2.64 -5.75
C VAL A 120 -6.89 -3.66 -5.01
N THR A 121 -7.57 -4.54 -5.76
CA THR A 121 -8.25 -5.69 -5.18
C THR A 121 -7.27 -6.87 -5.10
N PHE A 122 -6.87 -7.19 -3.87
CA PHE A 122 -5.96 -8.31 -3.60
C PHE A 122 -6.71 -9.64 -3.53
N PRO A 123 -6.15 -10.74 -4.07
CA PRO A 123 -6.73 -12.06 -3.91
C PRO A 123 -6.49 -12.62 -2.50
N LYS A 124 -7.39 -13.48 -2.04
CA LYS A 124 -7.28 -14.13 -0.72
C LYS A 124 -6.09 -15.10 -0.59
N THR A 125 -5.50 -15.47 -1.72
CA THR A 125 -4.35 -16.40 -1.81
C THR A 125 -3.01 -15.74 -1.59
N LEU A 126 -2.93 -14.38 -1.65
CA LEU A 126 -1.67 -13.64 -1.62
C LEU A 126 -0.91 -13.87 -0.31
N VAL A 127 0.37 -14.21 -0.43
CA VAL A 127 1.29 -14.50 0.68
C VAL A 127 2.39 -13.45 0.79
N THR A 128 2.87 -12.94 -0.35
CA THR A 128 4.04 -12.04 -0.39
C THR A 128 3.82 -10.86 -1.32
N ILE A 129 4.15 -9.68 -0.85
CA ILE A 129 4.33 -8.45 -1.64
C ILE A 129 5.82 -8.16 -1.62
N GLU A 130 6.47 -8.11 -2.79
CA GLU A 130 7.92 -7.99 -2.89
C GLU A 130 8.43 -6.54 -2.91
N TYR A 131 9.72 -6.40 -3.25
CA TYR A 131 10.46 -5.14 -3.25
C TYR A 131 9.81 -4.07 -4.13
N HIS A 132 9.60 -2.86 -3.57
CA HIS A 132 9.09 -1.67 -4.25
C HIS A 132 7.80 -1.88 -5.06
N THR A 133 6.99 -2.89 -4.72
CA THR A 133 5.81 -3.28 -5.52
C THR A 133 4.87 -2.12 -5.83
N PHE A 134 4.56 -1.27 -4.84
CA PHE A 134 3.66 -0.11 -4.97
C PHE A 134 4.39 1.22 -4.70
N TYR A 135 5.69 1.27 -4.97
CA TYR A 135 6.47 2.50 -4.79
C TYR A 135 5.86 3.66 -5.58
N GLN A 136 5.61 4.80 -4.90
CA GLN A 136 4.99 6.01 -5.48
C GLN A 136 3.62 5.78 -6.14
N CYS A 137 2.79 4.91 -5.59
CA CYS A 137 1.38 4.79 -5.96
C CYS A 137 0.51 5.79 -5.17
N ASP A 138 -0.69 6.11 -5.73
CA ASP A 138 -1.67 7.05 -5.14
C ASP A 138 -2.70 6.35 -4.22
N LEU A 139 -2.30 5.25 -3.59
CA LEU A 139 -3.17 4.49 -2.69
C LEU A 139 -3.54 5.33 -1.46
N SER A 140 -4.82 5.35 -1.08
CA SER A 140 -5.29 6.07 0.12
C SER A 140 -5.56 5.15 1.30
N GLU A 141 -6.09 3.97 1.03
CA GLU A 141 -6.34 2.91 2.00
C GLU A 141 -5.98 1.56 1.38
N VAL A 142 -5.46 0.65 2.19
CA VAL A 142 -5.11 -0.71 1.77
C VAL A 142 -5.63 -1.71 2.79
N THR A 143 -6.41 -2.69 2.31
CA THR A 143 -6.80 -3.87 3.09
C THR A 143 -6.02 -5.06 2.56
N LEU A 144 -5.06 -5.53 3.35
CA LEU A 144 -4.21 -6.66 3.00
C LEU A 144 -4.92 -8.00 3.30
N PRO A 145 -4.74 -9.03 2.46
CA PRO A 145 -5.47 -10.29 2.62
C PRO A 145 -4.91 -11.17 3.75
N ASP A 146 -5.78 -12.01 4.33
CA ASP A 146 -5.52 -12.78 5.55
C ASP A 146 -4.34 -13.74 5.48
N LYS A 147 -3.91 -14.16 4.29
CA LYS A 147 -2.77 -15.07 4.11
C LYS A 147 -1.43 -14.37 3.99
N LEU A 148 -1.41 -13.03 3.87
CA LEU A 148 -0.18 -12.29 3.69
C LEU A 148 0.73 -12.43 4.92
N LYS A 149 1.98 -12.80 4.68
CA LYS A 149 3.01 -13.01 5.71
C LYS A 149 4.11 -11.96 5.65
N ASP A 150 4.45 -11.54 4.45
CA ASP A 150 5.62 -10.71 4.23
C ASP A 150 5.30 -9.50 3.36
N ILE A 151 5.70 -8.33 3.83
CA ILE A 151 5.71 -7.08 3.07
C ILE A 151 7.18 -6.73 2.84
N GLY A 152 7.59 -6.72 1.58
CA GLY A 152 8.98 -6.52 1.14
C GLY A 152 9.48 -5.09 1.33
N ASP A 153 10.79 -4.94 1.12
CA ASP A 153 11.47 -3.66 1.25
C ASP A 153 10.86 -2.61 0.30
N GLY A 154 10.54 -1.44 0.83
CA GLY A 154 9.97 -0.33 0.07
C GLY A 154 8.61 -0.59 -0.58
N ALA A 155 7.88 -1.66 -0.19
CA ALA A 155 6.66 -2.09 -0.89
C ALA A 155 5.62 -0.97 -1.09
N PHE A 156 5.48 -0.05 -0.13
CA PHE A 156 4.60 1.13 -0.18
C PHE A 156 5.38 2.43 0.03
N TYR A 157 6.68 2.45 -0.29
CA TYR A 157 7.51 3.63 -0.11
C TYR A 157 6.97 4.79 -0.95
N GLU A 158 6.89 5.99 -0.33
CA GLU A 158 6.34 7.22 -0.94
C GLU A 158 4.90 7.11 -1.47
N CYS A 159 4.09 6.21 -0.92
CA CYS A 159 2.64 6.30 -1.07
C CYS A 159 2.12 7.48 -0.21
N TYR A 160 2.36 8.70 -0.67
CA TYR A 160 2.12 9.93 0.11
C TYR A 160 0.66 10.13 0.55
N ASN A 161 -0.30 9.48 -0.13
CA ASN A 161 -1.71 9.57 0.20
C ASN A 161 -2.20 8.41 1.08
N LEU A 162 -1.35 7.42 1.41
CA LEU A 162 -1.73 6.23 2.18
C LEU A 162 -1.96 6.58 3.65
N LYS A 163 -3.23 6.63 4.05
CA LYS A 163 -3.68 7.06 5.39
C LYS A 163 -4.00 5.88 6.31
N LYS A 164 -4.35 4.72 5.72
CA LYS A 164 -4.79 3.55 6.47
C LYS A 164 -4.32 2.26 5.83
N VAL A 165 -3.82 1.36 6.65
CA VAL A 165 -3.50 -0.02 6.28
C VAL A 165 -4.12 -0.96 7.31
N ASN A 166 -4.92 -1.93 6.84
CA ASN A 166 -5.41 -3.02 7.67
C ASN A 166 -4.45 -4.20 7.52
N PHE A 167 -3.64 -4.45 8.55
CA PHE A 167 -2.68 -5.54 8.58
C PHE A 167 -3.36 -6.87 8.93
N PRO A 168 -3.08 -7.97 8.21
CA PRO A 168 -3.68 -9.27 8.48
C PRO A 168 -3.01 -10.00 9.65
N GLU A 169 -3.77 -10.87 10.30
CA GLU A 169 -3.32 -11.61 11.50
C GLU A 169 -2.13 -12.57 11.28
N LYS A 170 -1.75 -12.84 10.03
CA LYS A 170 -0.61 -13.71 9.70
C LYS A 170 0.66 -12.96 9.33
N LEU A 171 0.62 -11.63 9.29
CA LEU A 171 1.78 -10.83 8.93
C LEU A 171 2.91 -11.03 9.94
N ALA A 172 4.06 -11.49 9.47
CA ALA A 172 5.23 -11.77 10.29
C ALA A 172 6.32 -10.70 10.13
N ASN A 173 6.50 -10.17 8.91
CA ASN A 173 7.61 -9.27 8.60
C ASN A 173 7.17 -8.05 7.82
N ILE A 174 7.70 -6.90 8.21
CA ILE A 174 7.63 -5.64 7.47
C ILE A 174 9.06 -5.25 7.09
N GLY A 175 9.35 -5.18 5.80
CA GLY A 175 10.68 -4.93 5.25
C GLY A 175 11.18 -3.50 5.44
N ASN A 176 12.43 -3.27 5.04
CA ASN A 176 13.07 -1.96 5.13
C ASN A 176 12.31 -0.91 4.29
N SER A 177 12.12 0.28 4.84
CA SER A 177 11.43 1.38 4.15
C SER A 177 10.02 1.04 3.63
N ALA A 178 9.38 -0.04 4.08
CA ALA A 178 8.12 -0.55 3.50
C ALA A 178 6.99 0.50 3.44
N PHE A 179 6.88 1.36 4.45
CA PHE A 179 5.89 2.45 4.53
C PHE A 179 6.55 3.82 4.71
N ARG A 180 7.82 3.94 4.28
CA ARG A 180 8.55 5.20 4.38
C ARG A 180 7.82 6.32 3.65
N GLN A 181 7.65 7.47 4.34
CA GLN A 181 6.97 8.67 3.82
C GLN A 181 5.49 8.45 3.44
N CYS A 182 4.82 7.47 4.05
CA CYS A 182 3.37 7.35 3.99
C CYS A 182 2.68 8.34 4.94
N ASN A 183 1.40 8.60 4.70
CA ASN A 183 0.57 9.56 5.45
C ASN A 183 -0.29 8.90 6.55
N LEU A 184 0.18 7.77 7.10
CA LEU A 184 -0.52 6.99 8.10
C LEU A 184 -0.76 7.82 9.37
N SER A 185 -1.98 7.76 9.94
CA SER A 185 -2.34 8.46 11.18
C SER A 185 -2.23 7.56 12.41
N GLU A 186 -2.54 6.30 12.27
CA GLU A 186 -2.41 5.28 13.32
C GLU A 186 -2.00 3.94 12.71
N VAL A 187 -1.35 3.12 13.51
CA VAL A 187 -0.93 1.76 13.16
C VAL A 187 -1.19 0.83 14.34
N ALA A 188 -1.94 -0.24 14.07
CA ALA A 188 -2.11 -1.36 14.97
C ALA A 188 -1.57 -2.62 14.28
N PHE A 189 -0.52 -3.20 14.85
CA PHE A 189 0.09 -4.40 14.30
C PHE A 189 -0.58 -5.66 14.82
N PRO A 190 -0.65 -6.75 14.02
CA PRO A 190 -1.15 -8.05 14.46
C PRO A 190 -0.16 -8.73 15.42
N ASP A 191 -0.67 -9.60 16.27
CA ASP A 191 0.17 -10.27 17.28
C ASP A 191 1.18 -11.28 16.69
N SER A 192 1.06 -11.60 15.40
CA SER A 192 2.04 -12.43 14.66
C SER A 192 3.30 -11.69 14.24
N LEU A 193 3.30 -10.33 14.23
CA LEU A 193 4.41 -9.54 13.72
C LEU A 193 5.64 -9.69 14.60
N LYS A 194 6.78 -10.05 13.98
CA LYS A 194 8.07 -10.26 14.64
C LYS A 194 9.07 -9.18 14.35
N THR A 195 9.11 -8.68 13.11
CA THR A 195 10.14 -7.75 12.69
C THR A 195 9.58 -6.53 11.97
N ILE A 196 10.14 -5.37 12.30
CA ILE A 196 9.94 -4.11 11.59
C ILE A 196 11.31 -3.63 11.13
N GLY A 197 11.54 -3.60 9.83
CA GLY A 197 12.82 -3.29 9.20
C GLY A 197 13.24 -1.82 9.32
N SER A 198 14.47 -1.56 8.91
CA SER A 198 15.08 -0.23 8.95
C SER A 198 14.29 0.77 8.11
N TYR A 199 14.06 1.98 8.66
CA TYR A 199 13.29 3.03 7.98
C TYR A 199 11.83 2.67 7.65
N ALA A 200 11.26 1.58 8.17
CA ALA A 200 9.96 1.05 7.71
C ALA A 200 8.83 2.09 7.77
N PHE A 201 8.79 2.95 8.78
CA PHE A 201 7.82 4.06 8.95
C PHE A 201 8.52 5.43 9.03
N TYR A 202 9.75 5.52 8.49
CA TYR A 202 10.50 6.77 8.50
C TYR A 202 9.72 7.90 7.81
N LYS A 203 9.66 9.07 8.44
CA LYS A 203 8.89 10.23 7.95
C LYS A 203 7.38 9.99 7.77
N CYS A 204 6.77 9.06 8.49
CA CYS A 204 5.32 9.01 8.62
C CYS A 204 4.85 10.17 9.52
N GLN A 205 4.85 11.39 9.00
CA GLN A 205 4.70 12.62 9.80
C GLN A 205 3.33 12.80 10.43
N GLN A 206 2.30 12.12 9.93
CA GLN A 206 0.94 12.17 10.49
C GLN A 206 0.70 11.10 11.56
N LEU A 207 1.66 10.17 11.76
CA LEU A 207 1.51 9.06 12.68
C LEU A 207 1.47 9.55 14.13
N GLN A 208 0.34 9.31 14.81
CA GLN A 208 0.08 9.77 16.17
C GLN A 208 -0.02 8.62 17.17
N LYS A 209 -0.42 7.44 16.69
CA LYS A 209 -0.68 6.29 17.54
C LYS A 209 -0.10 5.02 16.94
N VAL A 210 0.68 4.32 17.75
CA VAL A 210 1.22 3.00 17.42
C VAL A 210 1.03 2.08 18.61
N THR A 211 0.55 0.87 18.31
CA THR A 211 0.49 -0.24 19.28
C THR A 211 1.32 -1.39 18.74
N PHE A 212 2.40 -1.70 19.43
CA PHE A 212 3.29 -2.82 19.11
C PHE A 212 2.76 -4.12 19.70
N PRO A 213 2.85 -5.24 18.98
CA PRO A 213 2.25 -6.50 19.37
C PRO A 213 3.11 -7.27 20.41
N GLU A 214 2.53 -8.34 20.95
CA GLU A 214 3.17 -9.12 22.01
C GLU A 214 4.42 -9.87 21.53
N LYS A 215 4.42 -10.36 20.27
CA LYS A 215 5.50 -11.20 19.74
C LYS A 215 6.59 -10.44 18.99
N LEU A 216 6.57 -9.10 19.06
CA LEU A 216 7.57 -8.30 18.37
C LEU A 216 8.97 -8.51 18.98
N GLU A 217 9.91 -8.87 18.13
CA GLU A 217 11.29 -9.20 18.49
C GLU A 217 12.25 -8.05 18.17
N VAL A 218 12.05 -7.39 17.02
CA VAL A 218 12.98 -6.36 16.51
C VAL A 218 12.23 -5.17 15.92
N ILE A 219 12.67 -3.96 16.26
CA ILE A 219 12.35 -2.70 15.56
C ILE A 219 13.68 -2.08 15.16
N ASP A 220 14.00 -2.10 13.89
CA ASP A 220 15.31 -1.81 13.38
C ASP A 220 15.60 -0.29 13.26
N ASN A 221 16.78 0.04 12.75
CA ASN A 221 17.33 1.40 12.67
C ASN A 221 16.37 2.37 11.97
N TYR A 222 16.16 3.55 12.57
CA TYR A 222 15.33 4.63 12.01
C TYR A 222 13.88 4.25 11.71
N ALA A 223 13.39 3.11 12.19
CA ALA A 223 12.07 2.59 11.80
C ALA A 223 10.93 3.59 12.02
N PHE A 224 10.95 4.36 13.11
CA PHE A 224 9.97 5.42 13.45
C PHE A 224 10.61 6.80 13.59
N SER A 225 11.78 7.01 13.00
CA SER A 225 12.44 8.30 13.02
C SER A 225 11.69 9.31 12.13
N GLU A 226 11.72 10.59 12.47
CA GLU A 226 11.01 11.68 11.79
C GLU A 226 9.46 11.55 11.82
N CYS A 227 8.91 10.73 12.74
CA CYS A 227 7.48 10.66 13.03
C CYS A 227 7.10 11.74 14.07
N PHE A 228 7.08 13.01 13.66
CA PHE A 228 6.99 14.18 14.56
C PHE A 228 5.76 14.20 15.47
N ARG A 229 4.67 13.53 15.09
CA ARG A 229 3.43 13.48 15.86
C ARG A 229 3.33 12.25 16.78
N LEU A 230 4.22 11.27 16.64
CA LEU A 230 4.25 10.08 17.47
C LEU A 230 5.01 10.38 18.76
N LEU A 231 4.35 11.00 19.74
CA LEU A 231 4.96 11.39 21.01
C LEU A 231 5.03 10.24 22.01
N ALA A 232 4.10 9.30 21.91
CA ALA A 232 4.03 8.12 22.77
C ALA A 232 3.59 6.88 21.97
N ALA A 233 3.97 5.69 22.44
CA ALA A 233 3.57 4.42 21.89
C ALA A 233 3.24 3.39 22.98
N THR A 234 2.48 2.35 22.61
CA THR A 234 2.11 1.26 23.50
C THR A 234 2.77 -0.04 23.03
N LEU A 235 3.35 -0.79 23.97
CA LEU A 235 3.86 -2.13 23.72
C LEU A 235 3.02 -3.15 24.49
N LYS A 236 2.64 -4.24 23.83
CA LYS A 236 1.97 -5.38 24.44
C LYS A 236 2.96 -6.45 24.94
N SER A 237 4.20 -6.43 24.43
CA SER A 237 5.23 -7.40 24.77
C SER A 237 5.67 -7.24 26.23
N LYS A 238 5.86 -8.37 26.93
CA LYS A 238 6.43 -8.41 28.29
C LYS A 238 7.95 -8.28 28.29
N THR A 239 8.58 -8.52 27.16
CA THR A 239 10.02 -8.35 26.94
C THR A 239 10.27 -7.21 25.96
N ALA A 240 11.29 -6.41 26.23
CA ALA A 240 11.65 -5.32 25.34
C ALA A 240 12.14 -5.86 23.99
N PRO A 241 11.54 -5.46 22.84
CA PRO A 241 12.11 -5.79 21.55
C PRO A 241 13.48 -5.14 21.36
N THR A 242 14.33 -5.71 20.54
CA THR A 242 15.62 -5.09 20.18
C THR A 242 15.37 -3.81 19.39
N ILE A 243 16.02 -2.72 19.80
CA ILE A 243 16.04 -1.42 19.11
C ILE A 243 17.47 -0.89 19.01
N SER A 244 17.67 0.20 18.27
CA SER A 244 18.90 1.03 18.29
C SER A 244 18.59 2.43 18.82
N ASP A 245 19.61 3.25 19.05
CA ASP A 245 19.46 4.61 19.60
C ASP A 245 18.70 5.56 18.67
N ASN A 246 18.64 5.26 17.37
CA ASN A 246 17.99 6.06 16.34
C ASN A 246 16.64 5.48 15.84
N THR A 247 16.17 4.39 16.43
CA THR A 247 14.85 3.77 16.09
C THR A 247 13.72 4.78 16.31
N PHE A 248 13.79 5.53 17.44
CA PHE A 248 12.79 6.54 17.83
C PHE A 248 13.51 7.86 18.17
N ASN A 249 13.37 8.89 17.34
CA ASN A 249 13.97 10.21 17.69
C ASN A 249 12.98 11.19 18.31
N PHE A 250 11.70 11.11 18.02
CA PHE A 250 10.64 11.98 18.58
C PHE A 250 9.76 11.29 19.61
N THR A 251 9.54 9.97 19.49
CA THR A 251 8.77 9.19 20.46
C THR A 251 9.59 8.99 21.74
N LYS A 252 9.15 9.55 22.83
CA LYS A 252 9.90 9.52 24.12
C LYS A 252 9.19 8.73 25.21
N VAL A 253 7.88 8.51 25.10
CA VAL A 253 7.06 7.88 26.14
C VAL A 253 6.54 6.53 25.62
N PHE A 254 6.77 5.49 26.42
CA PHE A 254 6.33 4.13 26.08
C PHE A 254 5.55 3.52 27.24
N TYR A 255 4.32 3.13 26.94
CA TYR A 255 3.47 2.37 27.88
C TYR A 255 3.73 0.89 27.66
N VAL A 256 4.09 0.18 28.76
CA VAL A 256 4.44 -1.24 28.73
C VAL A 256 3.51 -2.02 29.67
N PRO A 257 3.35 -3.34 29.51
CA PRO A 257 2.50 -4.14 30.38
C PRO A 257 2.89 -4.00 31.87
N LYS A 258 1.89 -3.98 32.72
CA LYS A 258 2.09 -3.83 34.16
C LYS A 258 3.11 -4.84 34.71
N GLY A 259 4.09 -4.35 35.46
CA GLY A 259 5.17 -5.15 36.10
C GLY A 259 6.36 -5.40 35.14
N THR A 260 6.39 -4.83 33.93
CA THR A 260 7.49 -5.08 32.98
C THR A 260 8.44 -3.90 32.80
N ALA A 261 8.14 -2.73 33.38
CA ALA A 261 8.94 -1.52 33.19
C ALA A 261 10.43 -1.72 33.55
N LYS A 262 10.77 -2.55 34.54
CA LYS A 262 12.17 -2.85 34.86
C LYS A 262 12.89 -3.55 33.70
N ALA A 263 12.27 -4.56 33.09
CA ALA A 263 12.86 -5.30 31.96
C ALA A 263 13.16 -4.38 30.79
N TYR A 264 12.29 -3.40 30.52
CA TYR A 264 12.53 -2.38 29.48
C TYR A 264 13.66 -1.43 29.86
N LYS A 265 13.72 -0.95 31.09
CA LYS A 265 14.79 -0.05 31.56
C LYS A 265 16.16 -0.71 31.60
N ASP A 266 16.22 -2.03 31.76
CA ASP A 266 17.47 -2.79 31.77
C ASP A 266 17.93 -3.15 30.32
N ALA A 267 17.05 -2.99 29.31
CA ALA A 267 17.37 -3.31 27.92
C ALA A 267 18.11 -2.16 27.22
N SER A 268 19.03 -2.52 26.32
CA SER A 268 19.83 -1.56 25.54
C SER A 268 18.96 -0.56 24.78
N TYR A 269 19.35 0.72 24.83
CA TYR A 269 18.66 1.88 24.23
C TYR A 269 17.28 2.21 24.81
N TRP A 270 16.55 1.26 25.41
CA TRP A 270 15.30 1.53 26.10
C TRP A 270 15.51 2.33 27.40
N SER A 271 16.66 2.18 28.05
CA SER A 271 17.04 2.93 29.27
C SER A 271 17.02 4.44 29.07
N ASN A 272 17.18 4.94 27.85
CA ASN A 272 17.15 6.36 27.51
C ASN A 272 15.74 6.93 27.27
N LEU A 273 14.71 6.07 27.37
CA LEU A 273 13.33 6.41 27.07
C LEU A 273 12.48 6.44 28.34
N VAL A 274 11.37 7.16 28.31
CA VAL A 274 10.43 7.20 29.43
C VAL A 274 9.51 5.99 29.36
N ILE A 275 9.71 5.03 30.26
CA ILE A 275 8.92 3.81 30.36
C ILE A 275 7.89 3.96 31.48
N ILE A 276 6.62 3.85 31.12
CA ILE A 276 5.47 3.92 32.02
C ILE A 276 4.87 2.52 32.17
N ASP A 277 4.80 2.04 33.44
CA ASP A 277 4.27 0.73 33.79
C ASP A 277 2.75 0.75 33.78
N GLY A 278 2.13 -0.03 32.92
CA GLY A 278 0.68 -0.11 32.76
C GLY A 278 0.18 0.49 31.44
N ASP A 279 -1.13 0.38 31.25
CA ASP A 279 -1.79 0.77 29.99
C ASP A 279 -1.80 2.29 29.78
N THR A 280 -1.90 2.69 28.50
CA THR A 280 -2.18 4.07 28.12
C THR A 280 -3.44 4.57 28.81
N PRO A 281 -3.42 5.73 29.48
CA PRO A 281 -4.62 6.27 30.09
C PRO A 281 -5.70 6.52 29.02
N LYS A 282 -6.91 6.05 29.27
CA LYS A 282 -8.05 6.16 28.36
C LYS A 282 -8.41 7.61 28.02
N LYS A 283 -7.99 8.57 28.83
CA LYS A 283 -8.18 10.02 28.67
C LYS A 283 -7.13 10.78 29.49
N ILE A 284 -6.32 11.62 28.86
CA ILE A 284 -5.48 12.59 29.58
C ILE A 284 -6.32 13.87 29.69
N THR A 285 -6.82 14.19 30.85
CA THR A 285 -7.41 15.49 31.14
C THR A 285 -6.28 16.39 31.67
N VAL A 286 -5.83 17.33 30.87
CA VAL A 286 -4.89 18.36 31.30
C VAL A 286 -5.72 19.46 31.94
N THR A 287 -5.72 19.54 33.27
CA THR A 287 -6.28 20.69 33.99
C THR A 287 -5.18 21.75 34.07
N LEU A 288 -5.31 22.82 33.31
CA LEU A 288 -4.47 23.99 33.49
C LEU A 288 -4.95 24.71 34.75
N THR A 289 -4.25 24.52 35.85
CA THR A 289 -4.37 25.38 37.01
C THR A 289 -3.62 26.68 36.73
N THR A 290 -4.35 27.75 36.41
CA THR A 290 -3.80 29.08 36.50
C THR A 290 -3.41 29.33 37.95
N ALA A 291 -2.13 29.45 38.24
CA ALA A 291 -1.67 29.99 39.51
C ALA A 291 -2.23 31.40 39.63
N GLY A 292 -3.12 31.60 40.56
CA GLY A 292 -3.62 32.93 40.91
C GLY A 292 -2.47 33.82 41.33
N THR A 293 -2.45 35.02 40.76
CA THR A 293 -1.64 36.15 41.15
C THR A 293 -1.94 36.57 42.57
#